data_9e5eb86c77d3ef302c82db8e0a8d5bca
#
_entry.id   9e5eb86c77d3ef302c82db8e0a8d5bca
#
_cell.length_a   1.000
_cell.length_b   1.000
_cell.length_c   1.000
_cell.angle_alpha   90.00
_cell.angle_beta   90.00
_cell.angle_gamma   90.00
#
_symmetry.space_group_name_H-M   'P 1'
#
loop_
_entity.id
_entity.type
_entity.pdbx_description
1 polymer ?
#
loop_
_entity_poly.entity_id
_entity_poly.type
_entity_poly.pdbx_seq_one_letter_code
_entity_poly.pdbx_strand_id
1 'polypeptide(L)'
;GYDPAEVTQVESGSTVAEAGLQEGDIIKEYQGDHIDLARDLYLYMYLNNPQEDETIHMTVERDGKDVELAFKPDVQVRYLLGFNRKSTDSLEVASLIPGMGLSETGVEPGDVITSINGTRLESSDDYTAYLAEHPLTSEPVTITYERDGLEYNAEVTPSESRTAVLDFSYNLAYTKTQGFEVLKYGTLEVKYMIRSTLLSLKELLTGGRGVKD
;
A
#
# COMPACT_ATOMS: atom_id res chain seq x y z
N GLY A 1 17.91 -1.55 -9.69
CA GLY A 1 18.02 -2.72 -10.55
C GLY A 1 18.00 -2.34 -11.99
N TYR A 2 18.70 -3.11 -12.76
CA TYR A 2 18.72 -3.01 -14.22
C TYR A 2 17.81 -4.04 -14.87
N ASP A 3 17.00 -4.71 -14.05
CA ASP A 3 16.14 -5.79 -14.51
C ASP A 3 14.85 -5.24 -15.12
N PRO A 4 14.32 -5.87 -16.18
CA PRO A 4 12.97 -5.58 -16.65
C PRO A 4 11.95 -5.92 -15.57
N ALA A 5 10.73 -5.39 -15.68
CA ALA A 5 9.66 -5.67 -14.74
C ALA A 5 9.06 -7.07 -15.03
N GLU A 6 9.75 -8.12 -14.56
CA GLU A 6 9.31 -9.49 -14.69
C GLU A 6 8.38 -9.89 -13.55
N VAL A 7 7.22 -10.42 -13.89
CA VAL A 7 6.23 -10.91 -12.92
C VAL A 7 6.75 -12.18 -12.24
N THR A 8 6.84 -12.15 -10.91
CA THR A 8 7.36 -13.27 -10.10
C THR A 8 6.28 -14.06 -9.39
N GLN A 9 5.11 -13.47 -9.21
CA GLN A 9 3.97 -14.13 -8.57
C GLN A 9 2.66 -13.46 -9.00
N VAL A 10 1.62 -14.22 -9.18
CA VAL A 10 0.25 -13.76 -9.42
C VAL A 10 -0.66 -14.50 -8.44
N GLU A 11 -1.44 -13.74 -7.65
CA GLU A 11 -2.37 -14.33 -6.67
C GLU A 11 -3.51 -15.04 -7.40
N SER A 12 -3.73 -16.31 -7.05
CA SER A 12 -4.79 -17.13 -7.65
C SER A 12 -6.18 -16.56 -7.30
N GLY A 13 -7.04 -16.49 -8.30
CA GLY A 13 -8.41 -15.96 -8.15
C GLY A 13 -8.51 -14.44 -8.12
N SER A 14 -7.38 -13.71 -8.24
CA SER A 14 -7.36 -12.26 -8.36
C SER A 14 -7.88 -11.79 -9.71
N THR A 15 -8.31 -10.53 -9.79
CA THR A 15 -8.78 -9.93 -11.06
C THR A 15 -7.67 -9.89 -12.11
N VAL A 16 -6.43 -9.66 -11.70
CA VAL A 16 -5.28 -9.65 -12.62
C VAL A 16 -4.96 -11.04 -13.14
N ALA A 17 -5.11 -12.10 -12.32
CA ALA A 17 -4.99 -13.48 -12.76
C ALA A 17 -6.08 -13.85 -13.77
N GLU A 18 -7.33 -13.45 -13.51
CA GLU A 18 -8.46 -13.65 -14.42
C GLU A 18 -8.27 -12.89 -15.75
N ALA A 19 -7.64 -11.73 -15.73
CA ALA A 19 -7.27 -10.97 -16.91
C ALA A 19 -6.15 -11.66 -17.73
N GLY A 20 -5.48 -12.64 -17.15
CA GLY A 20 -4.51 -13.48 -17.85
C GLY A 20 -3.05 -13.13 -17.59
N LEU A 21 -2.72 -12.33 -16.57
CA LEU A 21 -1.32 -12.12 -16.15
C LEU A 21 -0.74 -13.45 -15.65
N GLN A 22 0.51 -13.73 -16.01
CA GLN A 22 1.21 -14.95 -15.65
C GLN A 22 2.60 -14.65 -15.10
N GLU A 23 3.09 -15.53 -14.25
CA GLU A 23 4.48 -15.54 -13.81
C GLU A 23 5.41 -15.66 -15.03
N GLY A 24 6.49 -14.86 -15.06
CA GLY A 24 7.42 -14.77 -16.18
C GLY A 24 7.07 -13.74 -17.25
N ASP A 25 5.88 -13.14 -17.21
CA ASP A 25 5.54 -12.02 -18.08
C ASP A 25 6.45 -10.82 -17.80
N ILE A 26 6.87 -10.12 -18.85
CA ILE A 26 7.63 -8.87 -18.76
C ILE A 26 6.68 -7.70 -19.00
N ILE A 27 6.48 -6.86 -17.99
CA ILE A 27 5.61 -5.69 -18.13
C ILE A 27 6.32 -4.64 -18.96
N LYS A 28 5.74 -4.31 -20.12
CA LYS A 28 6.27 -3.36 -21.11
C LYS A 28 5.58 -2.00 -21.05
N GLU A 29 4.30 -1.99 -20.70
CA GLU A 29 3.50 -0.78 -20.54
C GLU A 29 2.56 -0.92 -19.36
N TYR A 30 2.35 0.17 -18.64
CA TYR A 30 1.41 0.27 -17.54
C TYR A 30 0.69 1.61 -17.63
N GLN A 31 -0.64 1.59 -17.78
CA GLN A 31 -1.49 2.78 -17.91
C GLN A 31 -1.00 3.75 -19.01
N GLY A 32 -0.55 3.20 -20.15
CA GLY A 32 -0.07 3.96 -21.29
C GLY A 32 1.37 4.45 -21.19
N ASP A 33 2.05 4.23 -20.07
CA ASP A 33 3.46 4.57 -19.89
C ASP A 33 4.36 3.36 -20.17
N HIS A 34 5.42 3.60 -20.94
CA HIS A 34 6.41 2.58 -21.26
C HIS A 34 7.27 2.23 -20.04
N ILE A 35 7.44 0.94 -19.77
CA ILE A 35 8.21 0.40 -18.66
C ILE A 35 9.48 -0.25 -19.21
N ASP A 36 10.61 0.39 -19.00
CA ASP A 36 11.93 -0.13 -19.39
C ASP A 36 12.54 -1.02 -18.27
N LEU A 37 12.34 -0.60 -17.02
CA LEU A 37 12.92 -1.23 -15.83
C LEU A 37 11.87 -1.48 -14.74
N ALA A 38 12.10 -2.47 -13.90
CA ALA A 38 11.26 -2.74 -12.74
C ALA A 38 11.06 -1.49 -11.84
N ARG A 39 12.06 -0.62 -11.75
CA ARG A 39 11.99 0.64 -11.02
C ARG A 39 11.06 1.66 -11.65
N ASP A 40 10.90 1.67 -12.96
CA ASP A 40 9.93 2.55 -13.63
C ASP A 40 8.52 2.22 -13.16
N LEU A 41 8.18 0.92 -13.11
CA LEU A 41 6.89 0.45 -12.65
C LEU A 41 6.67 0.81 -11.18
N TYR A 42 7.67 0.57 -10.32
CA TYR A 42 7.59 0.94 -8.91
C TYR A 42 7.31 2.42 -8.71
N LEU A 43 8.10 3.27 -9.37
CA LEU A 43 7.95 4.72 -9.28
C LEU A 43 6.58 5.17 -9.77
N TYR A 44 6.13 4.62 -10.90
CA TYR A 44 4.83 4.96 -11.47
C TYR A 44 3.69 4.58 -10.52
N MET A 45 3.69 3.36 -10.01
CA MET A 45 2.66 2.88 -9.07
C MET A 45 2.70 3.64 -7.73
N TYR A 46 3.89 4.04 -7.28
CA TYR A 46 4.05 4.84 -6.07
C TYR A 46 3.44 6.25 -6.21
N LEU A 47 3.67 6.90 -7.34
CA LEU A 47 3.16 8.26 -7.61
C LEU A 47 1.69 8.27 -8.06
N ASN A 48 1.21 7.18 -8.63
CA ASN A 48 -0.14 7.03 -9.17
C ASN A 48 -0.77 5.74 -8.61
N ASN A 49 -1.08 5.74 -7.31
CA ASN A 49 -1.70 4.59 -6.67
C ASN A 49 -2.98 4.16 -7.39
N PRO A 50 -3.17 2.87 -7.69
CA PRO A 50 -4.39 2.35 -8.27
C PRO A 50 -5.61 2.74 -7.45
N GLN A 51 -6.70 3.09 -8.11
CA GLN A 51 -7.97 3.40 -7.48
C GLN A 51 -8.95 2.24 -7.65
N GLU A 52 -9.88 2.08 -6.71
CA GLU A 52 -10.81 0.97 -6.62
C GLU A 52 -11.58 0.68 -7.92
N ASP A 53 -12.10 1.71 -8.60
CA ASP A 53 -12.89 1.55 -9.81
C ASP A 53 -12.12 1.86 -11.10
N GLU A 54 -10.82 2.05 -11.00
CA GLU A 54 -9.96 2.36 -12.14
C GLU A 54 -9.70 1.11 -12.96
N THR A 55 -9.90 1.17 -14.27
CA THR A 55 -9.45 0.10 -15.16
C THR A 55 -7.95 0.25 -15.41
N ILE A 56 -7.18 -0.77 -15.02
CA ILE A 56 -5.76 -0.84 -15.26
C ILE A 56 -5.54 -1.48 -16.63
N HIS A 57 -4.82 -0.77 -17.50
CA HIS A 57 -4.37 -1.27 -18.80
C HIS A 57 -2.87 -1.59 -18.72
N MET A 58 -2.50 -2.78 -19.13
CA MET A 58 -1.14 -3.27 -19.07
C MET A 58 -0.82 -4.02 -20.36
N THR A 59 0.39 -3.82 -20.91
CA THR A 59 0.94 -4.65 -21.97
C THR A 59 2.11 -5.43 -21.41
N VAL A 60 2.10 -6.74 -21.59
CA VAL A 60 3.20 -7.62 -21.18
C VAL A 60 3.77 -8.33 -22.40
N GLU A 61 5.06 -8.65 -22.35
CA GLU A 61 5.71 -9.54 -23.31
C GLU A 61 5.71 -10.96 -22.75
N ARG A 62 5.17 -11.89 -23.51
CA ARG A 62 5.15 -13.33 -23.24
C ARG A 62 5.58 -14.09 -24.50
N ASP A 63 6.62 -14.91 -24.39
CA ASP A 63 7.18 -15.68 -25.51
C ASP A 63 7.50 -14.79 -26.73
N GLY A 64 8.01 -13.58 -26.49
CA GLY A 64 8.37 -12.61 -27.52
C GLY A 64 7.18 -11.93 -28.21
N LYS A 65 5.97 -12.04 -27.65
CA LYS A 65 4.75 -11.41 -28.17
C LYS A 65 4.13 -10.50 -27.12
N ASP A 66 3.57 -9.40 -27.56
CA ASP A 66 2.82 -8.50 -26.71
C ASP A 66 1.43 -9.06 -26.43
N VAL A 67 1.04 -9.03 -25.17
CA VAL A 67 -0.29 -9.39 -24.66
C VAL A 67 -0.88 -8.20 -23.94
N GLU A 68 -2.03 -7.74 -24.38
CA GLU A 68 -2.75 -6.65 -23.72
C GLU A 68 -3.69 -7.20 -22.64
N LEU A 69 -3.65 -6.61 -21.47
CA LEU A 69 -4.46 -6.96 -20.32
C LEU A 69 -5.23 -5.72 -19.84
N ALA A 70 -6.46 -5.94 -19.40
CA ALA A 70 -7.27 -4.91 -18.74
C ALA A 70 -8.01 -5.54 -17.57
N PHE A 71 -7.95 -4.89 -16.39
CA PHE A 71 -8.60 -5.37 -15.19
C PHE A 71 -8.85 -4.21 -14.23
N LYS A 72 -9.77 -4.39 -13.29
CA LYS A 72 -9.92 -3.49 -12.14
C LYS A 72 -9.16 -4.09 -10.95
N PRO A 73 -8.52 -3.27 -10.11
CA PRO A 73 -7.90 -3.74 -8.88
C PRO A 73 -8.87 -4.53 -8.00
N ASP A 74 -8.36 -5.51 -7.28
CA ASP A 74 -9.08 -6.07 -6.15
C ASP A 74 -9.15 -5.05 -5.02
N VAL A 75 -10.13 -5.18 -4.14
CA VAL A 75 -10.31 -4.28 -3.01
C VAL A 75 -10.10 -5.03 -1.71
N GLN A 76 -9.12 -4.59 -0.93
CA GLN A 76 -8.93 -5.06 0.42
C GLN A 76 -9.70 -4.17 1.39
N VAL A 77 -10.65 -4.74 2.11
CA VAL A 77 -11.42 -4.05 3.14
C VAL A 77 -10.85 -4.39 4.50
N ARG A 78 -10.56 -3.36 5.29
CA ARG A 78 -10.14 -3.48 6.68
C ARG A 78 -10.95 -2.53 7.55
N TYR A 79 -11.10 -2.88 8.81
CA TYR A 79 -11.68 -1.99 9.81
C TYR A 79 -10.56 -1.53 10.75
N LEU A 80 -10.52 -0.22 11.04
CA LEU A 80 -9.45 0.41 11.81
C LEU A 80 -10.04 1.28 12.92
N LEU A 81 -9.35 1.37 14.04
CA LEU A 81 -9.69 2.32 15.11
C LEU A 81 -9.35 3.76 14.74
N GLY A 82 -8.37 3.98 13.87
CA GLY A 82 -8.03 5.30 13.34
C GLY A 82 -7.05 6.09 14.18
N PHE A 83 -5.93 5.49 14.57
CA PHE A 83 -4.85 6.20 15.27
C PHE A 83 -3.47 5.76 14.81
N ASN A 84 -2.51 6.65 14.97
CA ASN A 84 -1.09 6.35 14.82
C ASN A 84 -0.46 6.17 16.19
N ARG A 85 0.39 5.16 16.32
CA ARG A 85 1.14 4.89 17.54
C ARG A 85 2.41 5.75 17.59
N LYS A 86 2.87 6.06 18.78
CA LYS A 86 4.10 6.84 19.01
C LYS A 86 5.35 6.09 18.53
N SER A 87 5.35 4.77 18.67
CA SER A 87 6.39 3.88 18.17
C SER A 87 5.79 2.50 17.87
N THR A 88 6.57 1.65 17.21
CA THR A 88 6.12 0.30 16.80
C THR A 88 5.77 -0.62 17.98
N ASP A 89 6.35 -0.40 19.13
CA ASP A 89 6.19 -1.18 20.37
C ASP A 89 5.27 -0.51 21.40
N SER A 90 4.75 0.68 21.10
CA SER A 90 3.90 1.46 22.00
C SER A 90 2.42 1.37 21.64
N LEU A 91 1.55 1.49 22.65
CA LEU A 91 0.11 1.73 22.53
C LEU A 91 -0.29 3.16 22.87
N GLU A 92 0.70 4.05 23.03
CA GLU A 92 0.48 5.48 23.16
C GLU A 92 0.02 6.08 21.84
N VAL A 93 -1.08 6.81 21.88
CA VAL A 93 -1.65 7.51 20.72
C VAL A 93 -0.77 8.70 20.38
N ALA A 94 -0.12 8.68 19.22
CA ALA A 94 0.63 9.84 18.72
C ALA A 94 -0.29 10.85 18.03
N SER A 95 -1.24 10.35 17.24
CA SER A 95 -2.25 11.17 16.57
C SER A 95 -3.49 10.35 16.26
N LEU A 96 -4.61 11.02 16.11
CA LEU A 96 -5.86 10.45 15.63
C LEU A 96 -6.04 10.77 14.16
N ILE A 97 -6.65 9.83 13.43
CA ILE A 97 -6.99 10.04 12.02
C ILE A 97 -8.38 10.68 11.98
N PRO A 98 -8.52 11.91 11.49
CA PRO A 98 -9.79 12.61 11.47
C PRO A 98 -10.88 11.83 10.75
N GLY A 99 -12.10 11.82 11.32
CA GLY A 99 -13.25 11.12 10.75
C GLY A 99 -13.24 9.60 10.95
N MET A 100 -12.23 9.04 11.62
CA MET A 100 -12.20 7.62 11.99
C MET A 100 -12.58 7.41 13.45
N GLY A 101 -13.02 6.19 13.78
CA GLY A 101 -13.69 5.84 15.03
C GLY A 101 -13.15 6.46 16.31
N LEU A 102 -11.84 6.38 16.57
CA LEU A 102 -11.25 6.98 17.80
C LEU A 102 -11.33 8.51 17.80
N SER A 103 -11.28 9.17 16.65
CA SER A 103 -11.38 10.64 16.58
C SER A 103 -12.75 11.17 16.99
N GLU A 104 -13.78 10.31 16.97
CA GLU A 104 -15.15 10.64 17.38
C GLU A 104 -15.41 10.39 18.88
N THR A 105 -14.35 10.07 19.64
CA THR A 105 -14.41 9.77 21.07
C THR A 105 -13.65 10.80 21.90
N GLY A 106 -13.56 10.59 23.20
CA GLY A 106 -12.77 11.42 24.10
C GLY A 106 -11.28 11.07 24.17
N VAL A 107 -10.80 10.15 23.32
CA VAL A 107 -9.37 9.80 23.25
C VAL A 107 -8.58 10.93 22.61
N GLU A 108 -7.40 11.21 23.14
CA GLU A 108 -6.51 12.30 22.71
C GLU A 108 -5.08 11.78 22.49
N PRO A 109 -4.27 12.51 21.70
CA PRO A 109 -2.83 12.22 21.63
C PRO A 109 -2.18 12.25 23.03
N GLY A 110 -1.34 11.26 23.31
CA GLY A 110 -0.71 11.05 24.61
C GLY A 110 -1.41 10.01 25.48
N ASP A 111 -2.66 9.66 25.19
CA ASP A 111 -3.34 8.55 25.88
C ASP A 111 -2.70 7.21 25.55
N VAL A 112 -2.72 6.29 26.51
CA VAL A 112 -2.22 4.93 26.33
C VAL A 112 -3.39 3.95 26.32
N ILE A 113 -3.57 3.23 25.24
CA ILE A 113 -4.59 2.18 25.17
C ILE A 113 -4.16 1.00 26.03
N THR A 114 -5.00 0.59 26.98
CA THR A 114 -4.70 -0.46 27.97
C THR A 114 -5.57 -1.70 27.84
N SER A 115 -6.73 -1.61 27.17
CA SER A 115 -7.54 -2.79 26.87
C SER A 115 -8.45 -2.58 25.67
N ILE A 116 -8.89 -3.69 25.09
CA ILE A 116 -9.93 -3.75 24.07
C ILE A 116 -10.94 -4.85 24.42
N ASN A 117 -12.21 -4.49 24.49
CA ASN A 117 -13.31 -5.40 24.91
C ASN A 117 -12.98 -6.16 26.22
N GLY A 118 -12.35 -5.49 27.18
CA GLY A 118 -11.95 -6.07 28.45
C GLY A 118 -10.67 -6.93 28.42
N THR A 119 -10.09 -7.17 27.25
CA THR A 119 -8.80 -7.84 27.14
C THR A 119 -7.67 -6.85 27.35
N ARG A 120 -6.84 -7.08 28.38
CA ARG A 120 -5.70 -6.22 28.71
C ARG A 120 -4.62 -6.32 27.64
N LEU A 121 -4.06 -5.17 27.31
CA LEU A 121 -2.95 -5.02 26.36
C LEU A 121 -1.78 -4.38 27.10
N GLU A 122 -0.65 -5.07 27.16
CA GLU A 122 0.58 -4.56 27.79
C GLU A 122 1.60 -4.07 26.75
N SER A 123 1.42 -4.52 25.50
CA SER A 123 2.31 -4.20 24.40
C SER A 123 1.56 -4.07 23.09
N SER A 124 2.25 -3.53 22.09
CA SER A 124 1.81 -3.53 20.71
C SER A 124 1.65 -4.93 20.14
N ASP A 125 2.44 -5.90 20.61
CA ASP A 125 2.33 -7.29 20.18
C ASP A 125 1.03 -7.93 20.68
N ASP A 126 0.60 -7.60 21.91
CA ASP A 126 -0.70 -8.05 22.43
C ASP A 126 -1.86 -7.49 21.60
N TYR A 127 -1.76 -6.23 21.20
CA TYR A 127 -2.75 -5.62 20.31
C TYR A 127 -2.81 -6.32 18.95
N THR A 128 -1.66 -6.61 18.37
CA THR A 128 -1.57 -7.32 17.08
C THR A 128 -2.11 -8.74 17.20
N ALA A 129 -1.75 -9.47 18.26
CA ALA A 129 -2.25 -10.82 18.52
C ALA A 129 -3.77 -10.83 18.76
N TYR A 130 -4.28 -9.87 19.54
CA TYR A 130 -5.71 -9.72 19.74
C TYR A 130 -6.47 -9.53 18.42
N LEU A 131 -6.01 -8.61 17.56
CA LEU A 131 -6.66 -8.35 16.28
C LEU A 131 -6.53 -9.51 15.28
N ALA A 132 -5.52 -10.36 15.40
CA ALA A 132 -5.39 -11.56 14.59
C ALA A 132 -6.48 -12.60 14.95
N GLU A 133 -6.81 -12.71 16.24
CA GLU A 133 -7.86 -13.61 16.73
C GLU A 133 -9.27 -13.00 16.67
N HIS A 134 -9.36 -11.69 16.84
CA HIS A 134 -10.62 -10.92 16.88
C HIS A 134 -10.53 -9.73 15.90
N PRO A 135 -10.61 -9.97 14.59
CA PRO A 135 -10.57 -8.89 13.59
C PRO A 135 -11.66 -7.85 13.85
N LEU A 136 -11.30 -6.57 13.71
CA LEU A 136 -12.28 -5.49 13.78
C LEU A 136 -13.30 -5.62 12.64
N THR A 137 -14.54 -5.26 12.96
CA THR A 137 -15.65 -5.19 12.01
C THR A 137 -16.34 -3.84 12.15
N SER A 138 -17.51 -3.67 11.56
CA SER A 138 -18.35 -2.49 11.79
C SER A 138 -18.99 -2.44 13.18
N GLU A 139 -18.83 -3.50 13.98
CA GLU A 139 -19.38 -3.56 15.33
C GLU A 139 -18.56 -2.71 16.30
N PRO A 140 -19.21 -1.98 17.22
CA PRO A 140 -18.52 -1.20 18.24
C PRO A 140 -17.65 -2.07 19.15
N VAL A 141 -16.51 -1.52 19.55
CA VAL A 141 -15.62 -2.11 20.56
C VAL A 141 -15.42 -1.14 21.71
N THR A 142 -15.21 -1.66 22.91
CA THR A 142 -14.88 -0.85 24.09
C THR A 142 -13.36 -0.76 24.21
N ILE A 143 -12.84 0.45 24.23
CA ILE A 143 -11.43 0.76 24.46
C ILE A 143 -11.28 1.33 25.86
N THR A 144 -10.36 0.78 26.64
CA THR A 144 -9.89 1.42 27.88
C THR A 144 -8.56 2.10 27.61
N TYR A 145 -8.41 3.31 28.08
CA TYR A 145 -7.17 4.09 27.95
C TYR A 145 -6.83 4.81 29.23
N GLU A 146 -5.55 5.11 29.41
CA GLU A 146 -5.02 5.82 30.57
C GLU A 146 -4.55 7.21 30.15
N ARG A 147 -4.93 8.20 30.96
CA ARG A 147 -4.48 9.60 30.88
C ARG A 147 -4.18 10.10 32.30
N ASP A 148 -2.98 10.60 32.50
CA ASP A 148 -2.54 11.15 33.80
C ASP A 148 -2.74 10.17 35.00
N GLY A 149 -2.55 8.87 34.75
CA GLY A 149 -2.71 7.82 35.75
C GLY A 149 -4.17 7.44 36.06
N LEU A 150 -5.12 7.95 35.31
CA LEU A 150 -6.54 7.63 35.43
C LEU A 150 -7.03 6.81 34.21
N GLU A 151 -7.86 5.83 34.46
CA GLU A 151 -8.47 5.01 33.41
C GLU A 151 -9.80 5.61 32.93
N TYR A 152 -9.99 5.56 31.62
CA TYR A 152 -11.21 5.97 30.94
C TYR A 152 -11.65 4.90 29.96
N ASN A 153 -12.93 4.89 29.63
CA ASN A 153 -13.49 4.00 28.61
C ASN A 153 -14.11 4.82 27.49
N ALA A 154 -13.96 4.29 26.28
CA ALA A 154 -14.62 4.82 25.09
C ALA A 154 -15.24 3.67 24.31
N GLU A 155 -16.46 3.85 23.84
CA GLU A 155 -17.05 2.98 22.81
C GLU A 155 -16.67 3.53 21.45
N VAL A 156 -16.07 2.69 20.62
CA VAL A 156 -15.49 3.06 19.32
C VAL A 156 -16.10 2.19 18.26
N THR A 157 -16.68 2.80 17.24
CA THR A 157 -17.09 2.09 16.02
C THR A 157 -15.90 2.14 15.05
N PRO A 158 -15.28 0.98 14.71
CA PRO A 158 -14.18 0.96 13.76
C PRO A 158 -14.64 1.48 12.40
N SER A 159 -13.74 2.19 11.72
CA SER A 159 -14.01 2.74 10.40
C SER A 159 -13.52 1.82 9.30
N GLU A 160 -14.32 1.67 8.25
CA GLU A 160 -13.95 0.93 7.06
C GLU A 160 -12.82 1.64 6.30
N SER A 161 -11.79 0.89 5.96
CA SER A 161 -10.70 1.32 5.10
C SER A 161 -10.63 0.40 3.89
N ARG A 162 -10.77 0.97 2.70
CA ARG A 162 -10.74 0.25 1.43
C ARG A 162 -9.46 0.60 0.68
N THR A 163 -8.73 -0.42 0.24
CA THR A 163 -7.47 -0.25 -0.48
C THR A 163 -7.50 -1.07 -1.75
N ALA A 164 -7.25 -0.41 -2.89
CA ALA A 164 -7.07 -1.11 -4.15
C ALA A 164 -5.72 -1.84 -4.16
N VAL A 165 -5.72 -3.11 -4.55
CA VAL A 165 -4.55 -3.97 -4.62
C VAL A 165 -4.47 -4.63 -5.98
N LEU A 166 -3.26 -4.86 -6.48
CA LEU A 166 -3.04 -5.42 -7.82
C LEU A 166 -2.74 -6.92 -7.81
N ASP A 167 -2.49 -7.51 -6.67
CA ASP A 167 -2.33 -8.95 -6.41
C ASP A 167 -1.32 -9.66 -7.32
N PHE A 168 -0.24 -8.98 -7.68
CA PHE A 168 0.93 -9.57 -8.31
C PHE A 168 2.22 -8.97 -7.74
N SER A 169 3.30 -9.73 -7.85
CA SER A 169 4.65 -9.29 -7.50
C SER A 169 5.53 -9.32 -8.75
N TYR A 170 6.54 -8.47 -8.75
CA TYR A 170 7.55 -8.43 -9.80
C TYR A 170 8.93 -8.17 -9.18
N ASN A 171 9.97 -8.44 -9.96
CA ASN A 171 11.34 -8.29 -9.45
C ASN A 171 11.77 -6.82 -9.35
N LEU A 172 12.50 -6.50 -8.29
CA LEU A 172 13.22 -5.23 -8.10
C LEU A 172 14.71 -5.48 -7.86
N ALA A 173 15.20 -6.68 -8.16
CA ALA A 173 16.58 -7.07 -7.91
C ALA A 173 17.59 -6.29 -8.77
N TYR A 174 18.83 -6.19 -8.27
CA TYR A 174 19.95 -5.69 -9.04
C TYR A 174 20.64 -6.85 -9.75
N THR A 175 20.76 -6.77 -11.07
CA THR A 175 21.56 -7.69 -11.85
C THR A 175 22.94 -7.09 -12.05
N LYS A 176 23.98 -7.87 -11.83
CA LYS A 176 25.34 -7.47 -12.14
C LYS A 176 25.57 -7.60 -13.63
N THR A 177 25.66 -6.48 -14.33
CA THR A 177 25.85 -6.43 -15.79
C THR A 177 27.32 -6.21 -16.16
N GLN A 178 27.73 -6.71 -17.32
CA GLN A 178 29.08 -6.56 -17.87
C GLN A 178 29.01 -6.26 -19.38
N GLY A 179 30.04 -5.54 -19.87
CA GLY A 179 30.21 -5.30 -21.30
C GLY A 179 29.18 -4.36 -21.93
N PHE A 180 28.64 -4.73 -23.08
CA PHE A 180 27.68 -3.90 -23.83
C PHE A 180 26.37 -3.63 -23.11
N GLU A 181 25.97 -4.50 -22.20
CA GLU A 181 24.77 -4.29 -21.39
C GLU A 181 24.89 -3.07 -20.49
N VAL A 182 26.10 -2.75 -20.02
CA VAL A 182 26.37 -1.55 -19.21
C VAL A 182 25.94 -0.28 -19.94
N LEU A 183 26.23 -0.17 -21.24
CA LEU A 183 25.82 0.99 -22.05
C LEU A 183 24.29 1.06 -22.21
N LYS A 184 23.64 -0.07 -22.47
CA LYS A 184 22.19 -0.16 -22.58
C LYS A 184 21.54 0.28 -21.29
N TYR A 185 21.93 -0.30 -20.16
CA TYR A 185 21.34 0.00 -18.86
C TYR A 185 21.71 1.39 -18.35
N GLY A 186 22.92 1.90 -18.67
CA GLY A 186 23.30 3.27 -18.40
C GLY A 186 22.36 4.28 -19.08
N THR A 187 21.96 4.01 -20.32
CA THR A 187 20.97 4.83 -21.03
C THR A 187 19.60 4.74 -20.38
N LEU A 188 19.19 3.55 -19.95
CA LEU A 188 17.92 3.34 -19.23
C LEU A 188 17.92 4.04 -17.87
N GLU A 189 19.05 4.06 -17.16
CA GLU A 189 19.21 4.82 -15.92
C GLU A 189 18.99 6.31 -16.12
N VAL A 190 19.57 6.89 -17.16
CA VAL A 190 19.38 8.30 -17.49
C VAL A 190 17.89 8.57 -17.80
N LYS A 191 17.24 7.72 -18.58
CA LYS A 191 15.79 7.83 -18.83
C LYS A 191 14.99 7.77 -17.54
N TYR A 192 15.32 6.82 -16.66
CA TYR A 192 14.66 6.70 -15.35
C TYR A 192 14.82 7.97 -14.52
N MET A 193 16.03 8.51 -14.42
CA MET A 193 16.31 9.75 -13.69
C MET A 193 15.52 10.93 -14.24
N ILE A 194 15.51 11.10 -15.56
CA ILE A 194 14.72 12.16 -16.22
C ILE A 194 13.22 11.97 -15.94
N ARG A 195 12.71 10.77 -16.14
CA ARG A 195 11.29 10.45 -15.90
C ARG A 195 10.89 10.69 -14.45
N SER A 196 11.69 10.21 -13.48
CA SER A 196 11.42 10.39 -12.06
C SER A 196 11.39 11.88 -11.67
N THR A 197 12.32 12.68 -12.21
CA THR A 197 12.34 14.12 -11.98
C THR A 197 11.11 14.81 -12.58
N LEU A 198 10.73 14.47 -13.80
CA LEU A 198 9.55 15.04 -14.44
C LEU A 198 8.25 14.67 -13.72
N LEU A 199 8.12 13.42 -13.26
CA LEU A 199 6.95 12.99 -12.49
C LEU A 199 6.88 13.71 -11.15
N SER A 200 8.01 13.86 -10.44
CA SER A 200 8.06 14.60 -9.19
C SER A 200 7.71 16.09 -9.37
N LEU A 201 8.18 16.71 -10.46
CA LEU A 201 7.81 18.09 -10.80
C LEU A 201 6.33 18.23 -11.15
N LYS A 202 5.78 17.28 -11.91
CA LYS A 202 4.35 17.24 -12.21
C LYS A 202 3.52 17.15 -10.93
N GLU A 203 3.90 16.28 -9.99
CA GLU A 203 3.26 16.13 -8.68
C GLU A 203 3.26 17.45 -7.90
N LEU A 204 4.40 18.14 -7.83
CA LEU A 204 4.53 19.44 -7.18
C LEU A 204 3.67 20.52 -7.84
N LEU A 205 3.62 20.56 -9.18
CA LEU A 205 2.86 21.56 -9.93
C LEU A 205 1.34 21.31 -9.91
N THR A 206 0.93 20.06 -9.83
CA THR A 206 -0.50 19.69 -9.76
C THR A 206 -1.05 19.62 -8.34
N GLY A 207 -0.21 19.95 -7.34
CA GLY A 207 -0.60 19.99 -5.93
C GLY A 207 -0.71 18.61 -5.27
N GLY A 208 -0.08 17.60 -5.86
CA GLY A 208 -0.28 16.21 -5.44
C GLY A 208 -1.76 15.83 -5.48
N ARG A 209 -2.13 14.59 -5.66
CA ARG A 209 -3.48 14.16 -5.29
C ARG A 209 -3.55 14.32 -3.76
N GLY A 210 -4.02 15.48 -3.32
CA GLY A 210 -4.20 15.75 -1.91
C GLY A 210 -4.94 14.59 -1.29
N VAL A 211 -4.49 14.21 -0.12
CA VAL A 211 -5.33 13.48 0.82
C VAL A 211 -6.67 14.22 0.77
N LYS A 212 -7.65 13.63 0.14
CA LYS A 212 -9.01 14.16 0.19
C LYS A 212 -9.42 14.02 1.64
N ASP A 213 -9.59 15.18 2.26
CA ASP A 213 -10.26 15.31 3.55
C ASP A 213 -11.57 14.54 3.57
#